data_176b142945c6a4d1b394378626ac2a3c
#
_entry.id   176b142945c6a4d1b394378626ac2a3c
#
_cell.length_a   1.000
_cell.length_b   1.000
_cell.length_c   1.000
_cell.angle_alpha   90.00
_cell.angle_beta   90.00
_cell.angle_gamma   90.00
#
_symmetry.space_group_name_H-M   'P 1'
#
loop_
_entity.id
_entity.type
_entity.pdbx_description
1 polymer ?
#
loop_
_entity_poly.entity_id
_entity_poly.type
_entity_poly.pdbx_seq_one_letter_code
_entity_poly.pdbx_strand_id
1 'polypeptide(L)'
;MMFMFGMMSRASGGGGGGNKMMNFGKSRAKMQDPESQNIRFDQVAGLQEEKEELKEIVDFLKSPQKYIEVGARIPKGVILVGPPGTGKTLLAKAVSGEAGVPFFSISGSDFVEMFVGVGASRVRDLFEDAKRNAPCIVFIDEIDAVARRRGTGLGGGHDEREQTLNQLLVEMDGFGVNEGIIVMAATNRVDILDPAILRPGRFDRKVAVGRPDVKGREEILKVHVKGKPLAEDVDLH
;
A
#
# COMPACT_ATOMS: atom_id res chain seq x y z
N MET A 1 41.33 58.16 -25.39
CA MET A 1 40.02 58.57 -24.91
C MET A 1 39.21 57.30 -24.62
N MET A 2 39.36 56.87 -23.40
CA MET A 2 38.72 55.65 -22.83
C MET A 2 37.37 56.00 -22.28
N PHE A 3 36.55 55.03 -22.14
CA PHE A 3 35.27 54.88 -21.46
C PHE A 3 34.08 54.63 -22.43
N MET A 4 33.74 53.36 -22.54
CA MET A 4 32.35 52.86 -22.43
C MET A 4 32.24 51.42 -22.94
N PHE A 5 32.60 50.46 -22.14
CA PHE A 5 32.14 49.08 -22.34
C PHE A 5 32.05 48.40 -20.96
N GLY A 6 30.90 48.45 -20.37
CA GLY A 6 30.76 47.79 -19.07
C GLY A 6 29.35 47.90 -18.51
N MET A 7 28.37 47.36 -19.25
CA MET A 7 27.05 47.18 -18.62
C MET A 7 26.15 46.34 -19.56
N MET A 8 26.37 45.02 -19.61
CA MET A 8 25.34 44.12 -20.11
C MET A 8 25.72 42.67 -19.78
N SER A 9 25.55 42.27 -18.53
CA SER A 9 25.45 40.84 -18.17
C SER A 9 24.89 40.68 -16.76
N ARG A 10 23.61 40.94 -16.62
CA ARG A 10 22.82 40.46 -15.47
C ARG A 10 21.37 40.32 -15.90
N ALA A 11 21.04 39.24 -16.60
CA ALA A 11 19.69 38.74 -16.72
C ALA A 11 19.74 37.26 -17.12
N SER A 12 20.13 36.41 -16.19
CA SER A 12 19.93 34.97 -16.29
C SER A 12 19.66 34.45 -14.89
N GLY A 13 18.47 34.69 -14.44
CA GLY A 13 17.91 34.18 -13.19
C GLY A 13 16.47 33.76 -13.43
N GLY A 14 16.28 32.63 -14.09
CA GLY A 14 14.97 32.07 -14.39
C GLY A 14 14.98 30.56 -14.53
N GLY A 15 15.60 29.86 -13.59
CA GLY A 15 15.70 28.41 -13.56
C GLY A 15 14.83 27.76 -12.46
N GLY A 16 13.59 28.21 -12.24
CA GLY A 16 12.71 27.65 -11.20
C GLY A 16 11.56 26.78 -11.70
N GLY A 17 11.36 26.65 -13.01
CA GLY A 17 10.22 25.91 -13.58
C GLY A 17 10.45 24.44 -13.90
N GLY A 18 11.71 24.05 -14.15
CA GLY A 18 12.02 22.69 -14.60
C GLY A 18 11.89 21.61 -13.52
N ASN A 19 12.23 21.92 -12.28
CA ASN A 19 12.18 20.94 -11.18
C ASN A 19 10.76 20.60 -10.70
N LYS A 20 9.77 21.46 -10.89
CA LYS A 20 8.38 21.15 -10.53
C LYS A 20 7.74 20.16 -11.52
N MET A 21 8.04 20.26 -12.80
CA MET A 21 7.50 19.34 -13.81
C MET A 21 8.08 17.93 -13.69
N MET A 22 9.34 17.77 -13.29
CA MET A 22 9.98 16.45 -13.11
C MET A 22 9.44 15.65 -11.89
N ASN A 23 8.75 16.29 -10.96
CA ASN A 23 8.23 15.62 -9.76
C ASN A 23 6.76 15.16 -9.88
N PHE A 24 6.05 15.50 -10.95
CA PHE A 24 4.63 15.13 -11.12
C PHE A 24 4.43 13.62 -11.30
N GLY A 25 5.39 12.90 -11.86
CA GLY A 25 5.32 11.45 -12.07
C GLY A 25 5.84 10.60 -10.92
N LYS A 26 6.50 11.20 -9.92
CA LYS A 26 7.08 10.42 -8.82
C LYS A 26 6.02 9.83 -7.89
N SER A 27 6.29 8.64 -7.39
CA SER A 27 5.45 7.97 -6.41
C SER A 27 5.23 8.88 -5.18
N ARG A 28 3.98 8.95 -4.73
CA ARG A 28 3.60 9.61 -3.46
C ARG A 28 3.58 8.62 -2.30
N ALA A 29 4.08 7.42 -2.50
CA ALA A 29 4.12 6.40 -1.46
C ALA A 29 4.93 6.90 -0.26
N LYS A 30 4.36 6.70 0.92
CA LYS A 30 5.05 6.98 2.19
C LYS A 30 5.79 5.71 2.60
N MET A 31 7.11 5.75 2.52
CA MET A 31 7.94 4.71 3.11
C MET A 31 7.97 4.92 4.62
N GLN A 32 7.68 3.86 5.37
CA GLN A 32 7.84 3.80 6.81
C GLN A 32 8.93 2.78 7.11
N ASP A 33 9.99 3.24 7.76
CA ASP A 33 11.10 2.36 8.16
C ASP A 33 10.65 1.40 9.26
N PRO A 34 11.22 0.18 9.31
CA PRO A 34 10.91 -0.81 10.35
C PRO A 34 11.11 -0.27 11.76
N GLU A 35 12.14 0.56 11.98
CA GLU A 35 12.47 1.14 13.28
C GLU A 35 11.42 2.15 13.76
N SER A 36 10.75 2.84 12.84
CA SER A 36 9.67 3.80 13.15
C SER A 36 8.31 3.12 13.32
N GLN A 37 8.18 1.85 12.93
CA GLN A 37 6.93 1.11 12.92
C GLN A 37 6.76 0.30 14.20
N ASN A 38 6.12 0.91 15.20
CA ASN A 38 5.88 0.27 16.50
C ASN A 38 4.63 -0.62 16.53
N ILE A 39 3.86 -0.71 15.42
CA ILE A 39 2.60 -1.45 15.39
C ILE A 39 2.89 -2.93 15.12
N ARG A 40 2.54 -3.79 16.07
CA ARG A 40 2.64 -5.25 15.98
C ARG A 40 1.28 -5.91 16.24
N PHE A 41 1.21 -7.23 16.07
CA PHE A 41 -0.03 -7.99 16.26
C PHE A 41 -0.62 -7.88 17.67
N ASP A 42 0.20 -7.67 18.70
CA ASP A 42 -0.24 -7.44 20.09
C ASP A 42 -0.98 -6.11 20.28
N GLN A 43 -0.76 -5.15 19.40
CA GLN A 43 -1.42 -3.84 19.43
C GLN A 43 -2.70 -3.80 18.57
N VAL A 44 -2.98 -4.85 17.82
CA VAL A 44 -4.21 -5.00 17.06
C VAL A 44 -5.16 -5.86 17.86
N ALA A 45 -6.20 -5.24 18.41
CA ALA A 45 -7.24 -5.96 19.19
C ALA A 45 -8.16 -6.75 18.25
N GLY A 46 -8.58 -7.94 18.70
CA GLY A 46 -9.38 -8.84 17.87
C GLY A 46 -8.63 -9.39 16.67
N LEU A 47 -9.36 -9.77 15.62
CA LEU A 47 -8.83 -10.25 14.34
C LEU A 47 -7.88 -11.46 14.48
N GLN A 48 -8.19 -12.40 15.37
CA GLN A 48 -7.28 -13.52 15.67
C GLN A 48 -7.12 -14.45 14.47
N GLU A 49 -8.20 -14.73 13.75
CA GLU A 49 -8.19 -15.59 12.56
C GLU A 49 -7.39 -14.93 11.43
N GLU A 50 -7.62 -13.64 11.19
CA GLU A 50 -6.92 -12.88 10.17
C GLU A 50 -5.41 -12.76 10.47
N LYS A 51 -5.04 -12.58 11.74
CA LYS A 51 -3.65 -12.59 12.17
C LYS A 51 -2.99 -13.94 11.92
N GLU A 52 -3.70 -15.04 12.22
CA GLU A 52 -3.19 -16.39 12.00
C GLU A 52 -2.96 -16.66 10.51
N GLU A 53 -3.91 -16.27 9.65
CA GLU A 53 -3.76 -16.38 8.19
C GLU A 53 -2.56 -15.59 7.66
N LEU A 54 -2.21 -14.47 8.31
CA LEU A 54 -1.10 -13.61 7.88
C LEU A 54 0.25 -13.97 8.49
N LYS A 55 0.31 -14.89 9.47
CA LYS A 55 1.58 -15.35 10.07
C LYS A 55 2.52 -15.96 9.03
N GLU A 56 1.99 -16.72 8.09
CA GLU A 56 2.79 -17.29 7.00
C GLU A 56 3.53 -16.22 6.19
N ILE A 57 2.87 -15.07 5.94
CA ILE A 57 3.48 -13.92 5.25
C ILE A 57 4.59 -13.32 6.11
N VAL A 58 4.35 -13.16 7.41
CA VAL A 58 5.35 -12.65 8.36
C VAL A 58 6.57 -13.56 8.38
N ASP A 59 6.36 -14.87 8.50
CA ASP A 59 7.45 -15.84 8.55
C ASP A 59 8.27 -15.89 7.25
N PHE A 60 7.60 -15.79 6.11
CA PHE A 60 8.26 -15.65 4.82
C PHE A 60 9.14 -14.40 4.77
N LEU A 61 8.60 -13.23 5.13
CA LEU A 61 9.34 -11.97 5.10
C LEU A 61 10.54 -11.96 6.06
N LYS A 62 10.42 -12.65 7.21
CA LYS A 62 11.53 -12.84 8.16
C LYS A 62 12.63 -13.77 7.63
N SER A 63 12.26 -14.77 6.87
CA SER A 63 13.18 -15.83 6.44
C SER A 63 12.85 -16.37 5.05
N PRO A 64 12.98 -15.57 3.97
CA PRO A 64 12.57 -15.97 2.62
C PRO A 64 13.31 -17.23 2.12
N GLN A 65 14.57 -17.40 2.49
CA GLN A 65 15.42 -18.51 2.03
C GLN A 65 14.86 -19.88 2.37
N LYS A 66 14.27 -20.04 3.55
CA LYS A 66 13.65 -21.31 3.98
C LYS A 66 12.53 -21.76 3.05
N TYR A 67 11.74 -20.82 2.57
CA TYR A 67 10.62 -21.10 1.66
C TYR A 67 11.10 -21.40 0.24
N ILE A 68 12.15 -20.70 -0.19
CA ILE A 68 12.79 -20.93 -1.50
C ILE A 68 13.41 -22.33 -1.56
N GLU A 69 14.15 -22.75 -0.54
CA GLU A 69 14.82 -24.06 -0.48
C GLU A 69 13.85 -25.24 -0.54
N VAL A 70 12.67 -25.11 0.07
CA VAL A 70 11.64 -26.16 0.03
C VAL A 70 10.69 -26.03 -1.17
N GLY A 71 10.90 -25.04 -2.04
CA GLY A 71 10.05 -24.80 -3.21
C GLY A 71 8.61 -24.37 -2.86
N ALA A 72 8.39 -23.80 -1.68
CA ALA A 72 7.08 -23.33 -1.26
C ALA A 72 6.64 -22.13 -2.11
N ARG A 73 5.35 -22.09 -2.46
CA ARG A 73 4.74 -20.95 -3.17
C ARG A 73 4.08 -20.03 -2.18
N ILE A 74 4.70 -18.87 -1.97
CA ILE A 74 4.11 -17.80 -1.16
C ILE A 74 3.27 -16.89 -2.06
N PRO A 75 2.09 -16.44 -1.61
CA PRO A 75 1.29 -15.50 -2.39
C PRO A 75 2.06 -14.19 -2.59
N LYS A 76 2.08 -13.69 -3.82
CA LYS A 76 2.66 -12.38 -4.14
C LYS A 76 1.80 -11.24 -3.64
N GLY A 77 0.48 -11.46 -3.62
CA GLY A 77 -0.47 -10.44 -3.25
C GLY A 77 -1.55 -10.96 -2.31
N VAL A 78 -1.89 -10.14 -1.33
CA VAL A 78 -2.95 -10.36 -0.35
C VAL A 78 -3.96 -9.22 -0.43
N ILE A 79 -5.23 -9.53 -0.57
CA ILE A 79 -6.28 -8.53 -0.53
C ILE A 79 -7.09 -8.62 0.76
N LEU A 80 -7.12 -7.54 1.52
CA LEU A 80 -7.93 -7.38 2.73
C LEU A 80 -9.30 -6.82 2.35
N VAL A 81 -10.35 -7.57 2.63
CA VAL A 81 -11.71 -7.23 2.21
C VAL A 81 -12.61 -7.10 3.44
N GLY A 82 -13.35 -6.01 3.54
CA GLY A 82 -14.30 -5.83 4.64
C GLY A 82 -14.85 -4.41 4.75
N PRO A 83 -15.84 -4.19 5.61
CA PRO A 83 -16.43 -2.88 5.82
C PRO A 83 -15.40 -1.80 6.20
N PRO A 84 -15.69 -0.51 5.97
CA PRO A 84 -14.81 0.55 6.44
C PRO A 84 -14.69 0.52 7.97
N GLY A 85 -13.52 0.96 8.47
CA GLY A 85 -13.27 1.05 9.92
C GLY A 85 -12.99 -0.28 10.63
N THR A 86 -12.84 -1.41 9.91
CA THR A 86 -12.55 -2.73 10.54
C THR A 86 -11.06 -2.97 10.81
N GLY A 87 -10.18 -2.01 10.54
CA GLY A 87 -8.76 -2.12 10.89
C GLY A 87 -7.85 -2.70 9.81
N LYS A 88 -8.30 -2.80 8.53
CA LYS A 88 -7.50 -3.36 7.43
C LYS A 88 -6.11 -2.72 7.29
N THR A 89 -6.05 -1.39 7.27
CA THR A 89 -4.80 -0.64 7.19
C THR A 89 -3.91 -0.86 8.42
N LEU A 90 -4.52 -0.95 9.61
CA LEU A 90 -3.81 -1.24 10.86
C LEU A 90 -3.22 -2.66 10.84
N LEU A 91 -3.99 -3.63 10.37
CA LEU A 91 -3.56 -5.02 10.23
C LEU A 91 -2.37 -5.14 9.26
N ALA A 92 -2.44 -4.48 8.09
CA ALA A 92 -1.32 -4.46 7.13
C ALA A 92 -0.03 -3.87 7.74
N LYS A 93 -0.15 -2.78 8.50
CA LYS A 93 0.98 -2.21 9.25
C LYS A 93 1.53 -3.17 10.29
N ALA A 94 0.66 -3.88 11.00
CA ALA A 94 1.08 -4.84 12.00
C ALA A 94 1.85 -6.02 11.39
N VAL A 95 1.47 -6.48 10.20
CA VAL A 95 2.23 -7.49 9.44
C VAL A 95 3.65 -7.02 9.16
N SER A 96 3.83 -5.78 8.68
CA SER A 96 5.14 -5.21 8.42
C SER A 96 5.97 -5.04 9.70
N GLY A 97 5.36 -4.50 10.77
CA GLY A 97 6.03 -4.34 12.06
C GLY A 97 6.41 -5.68 12.71
N GLU A 98 5.56 -6.70 12.54
CA GLU A 98 5.85 -8.05 13.02
C GLU A 98 6.98 -8.72 12.21
N ALA A 99 7.00 -8.48 10.90
CA ALA A 99 8.06 -8.98 10.01
C ALA A 99 9.37 -8.20 10.13
N GLY A 100 9.33 -6.95 10.61
CA GLY A 100 10.49 -6.06 10.69
C GLY A 100 10.99 -5.59 9.32
N VAL A 101 10.08 -5.37 8.36
CA VAL A 101 10.41 -4.96 6.99
C VAL A 101 9.83 -3.59 6.65
N PRO A 102 10.42 -2.86 5.68
CA PRO A 102 9.89 -1.58 5.19
C PRO A 102 8.44 -1.68 4.70
N PHE A 103 7.66 -0.63 4.94
CA PHE A 103 6.26 -0.53 4.55
C PHE A 103 6.04 0.67 3.65
N PHE A 104 5.69 0.41 2.39
CA PHE A 104 5.33 1.44 1.42
C PHE A 104 3.81 1.55 1.38
N SER A 105 3.26 2.71 1.74
CA SER A 105 1.81 2.93 1.76
C SER A 105 1.39 4.01 0.78
N ILE A 106 0.38 3.69 -0.03
CA ILE A 106 -0.23 4.61 -0.99
C ILE A 106 -1.74 4.37 -1.03
N SER A 107 -2.51 5.42 -1.33
CA SER A 107 -3.94 5.27 -1.64
C SER A 107 -4.15 4.97 -3.12
N GLY A 108 -5.08 4.09 -3.46
CA GLY A 108 -5.48 3.88 -4.85
C GLY A 108 -5.93 5.17 -5.55
N SER A 109 -6.51 6.12 -4.81
CA SER A 109 -6.87 7.44 -5.34
C SER A 109 -5.66 8.28 -5.75
N ASP A 110 -4.48 8.07 -5.15
CA ASP A 110 -3.25 8.79 -5.52
C ASP A 110 -2.73 8.42 -6.91
N PHE A 111 -3.20 7.30 -7.46
CA PHE A 111 -2.87 6.88 -8.83
C PHE A 111 -3.82 7.50 -9.87
N VAL A 112 -4.99 7.98 -9.45
CA VAL A 112 -5.99 8.55 -10.35
C VAL A 112 -5.78 10.06 -10.44
N GLU A 113 -5.15 10.51 -11.51
CA GLU A 113 -4.91 11.93 -11.78
C GLU A 113 -5.60 12.36 -13.09
N MET A 114 -5.70 13.66 -13.31
CA MET A 114 -6.32 14.19 -14.54
C MET A 114 -5.44 14.05 -15.78
N PHE A 115 -4.15 13.71 -15.61
CA PHE A 115 -3.20 13.62 -16.72
C PHE A 115 -2.88 12.17 -17.06
N VAL A 116 -3.07 11.81 -18.32
CA VAL A 116 -2.81 10.45 -18.84
C VAL A 116 -1.37 10.03 -18.61
N GLY A 117 -1.17 8.83 -18.08
CA GLY A 117 0.14 8.21 -17.87
C GLY A 117 0.82 8.54 -16.54
N VAL A 118 0.34 9.51 -15.76
CA VAL A 118 0.93 9.85 -14.46
C VAL A 118 0.72 8.72 -13.45
N GLY A 119 -0.47 8.13 -13.41
CA GLY A 119 -0.76 6.99 -12.54
C GLY A 119 0.13 5.78 -12.82
N ALA A 120 0.30 5.43 -14.10
CA ALA A 120 1.17 4.33 -14.51
C ALA A 120 2.66 4.59 -14.17
N SER A 121 3.12 5.84 -14.27
CA SER A 121 4.49 6.20 -13.84
C SER A 121 4.68 6.03 -12.35
N ARG A 122 3.72 6.47 -11.54
CA ARG A 122 3.75 6.31 -10.07
C ARG A 122 3.76 4.84 -9.64
N VAL A 123 3.03 3.99 -10.36
CA VAL A 123 3.06 2.54 -10.11
C VAL A 123 4.48 2.01 -10.37
N ARG A 124 5.11 2.34 -11.49
CA ARG A 124 6.49 1.91 -11.79
C ARG A 124 7.47 2.37 -10.72
N ASP A 125 7.46 3.65 -10.38
CA ASP A 125 8.36 4.21 -9.36
C ASP A 125 8.19 3.52 -8.01
N LEU A 126 6.93 3.26 -7.60
CA LEU A 126 6.63 2.53 -6.36
C LEU A 126 7.25 1.13 -6.35
N PHE A 127 7.11 0.37 -7.44
CA PHE A 127 7.67 -0.97 -7.51
C PHE A 127 9.20 -0.97 -7.67
N GLU A 128 9.78 0.02 -8.34
CA GLU A 128 11.23 0.20 -8.35
C GLU A 128 11.79 0.48 -6.95
N ASP A 129 11.13 1.35 -6.18
CA ASP A 129 11.51 1.63 -4.80
C ASP A 129 11.35 0.39 -3.91
N ALA A 130 10.28 -0.38 -4.10
CA ALA A 130 10.08 -1.65 -3.39
C ALA A 130 11.19 -2.67 -3.71
N LYS A 131 11.56 -2.82 -4.98
CA LYS A 131 12.65 -3.73 -5.40
C LYS A 131 14.01 -3.35 -4.78
N ARG A 132 14.27 -2.05 -4.61
CA ARG A 132 15.52 -1.56 -3.96
C ARG A 132 15.56 -1.83 -2.46
N ASN A 133 14.39 -1.97 -1.84
CA ASN A 133 14.24 -2.11 -0.38
C ASN A 133 13.67 -3.49 0.03
N ALA A 134 13.75 -4.48 -0.82
CA ALA A 134 13.31 -5.84 -0.49
C ALA A 134 14.22 -6.48 0.58
N PRO A 135 13.65 -7.27 1.52
CA PRO A 135 12.25 -7.63 1.65
C PRO A 135 11.38 -6.47 2.16
N CYS A 136 10.17 -6.29 1.60
CA CYS A 136 9.28 -5.20 1.98
C CYS A 136 7.80 -5.53 1.72
N ILE A 137 6.92 -4.69 2.26
CA ILE A 137 5.48 -4.71 1.95
C ILE A 137 5.10 -3.44 1.20
N VAL A 138 4.38 -3.61 0.08
CA VAL A 138 3.71 -2.54 -0.65
C VAL A 138 2.22 -2.62 -0.30
N PHE A 139 1.68 -1.57 0.31
CA PHE A 139 0.28 -1.50 0.69
C PHE A 139 -0.47 -0.47 -0.13
N ILE A 140 -1.56 -0.92 -0.78
CA ILE A 140 -2.43 -0.07 -1.59
C ILE A 140 -3.80 -0.03 -0.91
N ASP A 141 -4.11 1.08 -0.25
CA ASP A 141 -5.45 1.28 0.33
C ASP A 141 -6.44 1.70 -0.75
N GLU A 142 -7.72 1.37 -0.57
CA GLU A 142 -8.79 1.70 -1.51
C GLU A 142 -8.46 1.30 -2.96
N ILE A 143 -7.97 0.07 -3.15
CA ILE A 143 -7.56 -0.44 -4.47
C ILE A 143 -8.68 -0.35 -5.52
N ASP A 144 -9.94 -0.34 -5.12
CA ASP A 144 -11.11 -0.18 -5.97
C ASP A 144 -11.18 1.18 -6.69
N ALA A 145 -10.42 2.19 -6.25
CA ALA A 145 -10.26 3.44 -6.99
C ALA A 145 -9.63 3.23 -8.38
N VAL A 146 -8.70 2.26 -8.49
CA VAL A 146 -7.96 1.94 -9.73
C VAL A 146 -8.47 0.66 -10.37
N ALA A 147 -8.78 -0.36 -9.58
CA ALA A 147 -9.07 -1.73 -10.03
C ALA A 147 -10.55 -2.03 -10.20
N ARG A 148 -11.35 -1.03 -10.49
CA ARG A 148 -12.79 -1.20 -10.73
C ARG A 148 -13.03 -1.82 -12.10
N ARG A 149 -14.03 -2.73 -12.19
CA ARG A 149 -14.51 -3.30 -13.47
C ARG A 149 -14.83 -2.22 -14.49
N ARG A 150 -14.53 -2.52 -15.73
CA ARG A 150 -14.90 -1.66 -16.88
C ARG A 150 -16.41 -1.44 -16.90
N GLY A 151 -16.82 -0.17 -16.87
CA GLY A 151 -18.21 0.21 -17.12
C GLY A 151 -18.35 0.67 -18.56
N THR A 152 -19.57 0.58 -19.10
CA THR A 152 -19.92 1.04 -20.46
C THR A 152 -19.99 2.57 -20.61
N GLY A 153 -19.31 3.33 -19.72
CA GLY A 153 -19.32 4.80 -19.72
C GLY A 153 -18.28 5.40 -20.67
N LEU A 154 -18.71 6.28 -21.55
CA LEU A 154 -17.88 7.12 -22.41
C LEU A 154 -17.30 8.29 -21.59
N GLY A 155 -16.01 8.28 -21.25
CA GLY A 155 -15.34 9.41 -20.57
C GLY A 155 -13.85 9.20 -20.38
N GLY A 156 -13.03 10.22 -20.64
CA GLY A 156 -11.56 10.17 -20.64
C GLY A 156 -10.87 9.79 -19.31
N GLY A 157 -11.60 9.78 -18.18
CA GLY A 157 -11.09 9.29 -16.90
C GLY A 157 -11.06 7.75 -16.79
N HIS A 158 -11.63 7.04 -17.76
CA HIS A 158 -11.59 5.58 -17.82
C HIS A 158 -10.26 5.08 -18.37
N ASP A 159 -9.71 5.74 -19.38
CA ASP A 159 -8.47 5.32 -20.05
C ASP A 159 -7.27 5.40 -19.11
N GLU A 160 -7.20 6.42 -18.26
CA GLU A 160 -6.12 6.56 -17.29
C GLU A 160 -6.16 5.47 -16.20
N ARG A 161 -7.35 5.19 -15.65
CA ARG A 161 -7.50 4.13 -14.65
C ARG A 161 -7.15 2.77 -15.23
N GLU A 162 -7.58 2.50 -16.45
CA GLU A 162 -7.26 1.25 -17.15
C GLU A 162 -5.76 1.13 -17.41
N GLN A 163 -5.11 2.20 -17.86
CA GLN A 163 -3.66 2.22 -18.06
C GLN A 163 -2.91 2.00 -16.74
N THR A 164 -3.36 2.62 -15.65
CA THR A 164 -2.78 2.46 -14.33
C THR A 164 -2.97 1.04 -13.79
N LEU A 165 -4.18 0.47 -13.93
CA LEU A 165 -4.46 -0.91 -13.57
C LEU A 165 -3.57 -1.87 -14.37
N ASN A 166 -3.49 -1.70 -15.68
CA ASN A 166 -2.65 -2.55 -16.54
C ASN A 166 -1.18 -2.47 -16.11
N GLN A 167 -0.67 -1.27 -15.77
CA GLN A 167 0.69 -1.12 -15.26
C GLN A 167 0.87 -1.85 -13.92
N LEU A 168 -0.09 -1.75 -13.00
CA LEU A 168 -0.05 -2.48 -11.74
C LEU A 168 0.03 -4.00 -11.97
N LEU A 169 -0.78 -4.52 -12.90
CA LEU A 169 -0.75 -5.93 -13.24
C LEU A 169 0.59 -6.35 -13.86
N VAL A 170 1.17 -5.52 -14.73
CA VAL A 170 2.49 -5.75 -15.34
C VAL A 170 3.57 -5.79 -14.25
N GLU A 171 3.57 -4.85 -13.30
CA GLU A 171 4.55 -4.85 -12.21
C GLU A 171 4.39 -6.08 -11.31
N MET A 172 3.15 -6.46 -10.96
CA MET A 172 2.90 -7.66 -10.16
C MET A 172 3.31 -8.95 -10.87
N ASP A 173 3.12 -9.04 -12.19
CA ASP A 173 3.56 -10.18 -12.98
C ASP A 173 5.10 -10.18 -13.16
N GLY A 174 5.71 -8.99 -13.14
CA GLY A 174 7.13 -8.77 -13.45
C GLY A 174 8.11 -9.12 -12.33
N PHE A 175 7.67 -9.26 -11.07
CA PHE A 175 8.56 -9.71 -10.00
C PHE A 175 8.35 -11.18 -9.64
N GLY A 176 9.44 -11.86 -9.29
CA GLY A 176 9.44 -13.27 -8.91
C GLY A 176 8.90 -13.48 -7.48
N VAL A 177 8.41 -14.70 -7.22
CA VAL A 177 7.94 -15.11 -5.88
C VAL A 177 9.06 -14.97 -4.83
N ASN A 178 10.31 -14.97 -5.27
CA ASN A 178 11.51 -15.00 -4.42
C ASN A 178 12.13 -13.62 -4.18
N GLU A 179 11.55 -12.55 -4.70
CA GLU A 179 12.12 -11.20 -4.55
C GLU A 179 11.83 -10.58 -3.18
N GLY A 180 11.05 -11.26 -2.32
CA GLY A 180 10.75 -10.78 -0.96
C GLY A 180 9.78 -9.59 -0.92
N ILE A 181 9.06 -9.32 -2.01
CA ILE A 181 8.06 -8.25 -2.07
C ILE A 181 6.68 -8.87 -1.92
N ILE A 182 5.92 -8.41 -0.94
CA ILE A 182 4.51 -8.76 -0.77
C ILE A 182 3.65 -7.51 -1.03
N VAL A 183 2.71 -7.62 -1.96
CA VAL A 183 1.74 -6.55 -2.23
C VAL A 183 0.48 -6.82 -1.43
N MET A 184 0.14 -5.94 -0.52
CA MET A 184 -1.12 -5.99 0.22
C MET A 184 -2.05 -4.90 -0.31
N ALA A 185 -3.32 -5.22 -0.49
CA ALA A 185 -4.32 -4.22 -0.86
C ALA A 185 -5.51 -4.27 0.09
N ALA A 186 -6.21 -3.15 0.24
CA ALA A 186 -7.45 -3.10 0.99
C ALA A 186 -8.59 -2.55 0.13
N THR A 187 -9.78 -3.14 0.30
CA THR A 187 -11.01 -2.65 -0.31
C THR A 187 -12.21 -2.89 0.59
N ASN A 188 -13.17 -2.01 0.48
CA ASN A 188 -14.49 -2.19 1.10
C ASN A 188 -15.48 -2.88 0.14
N ARG A 189 -15.13 -3.00 -1.14
CA ARG A 189 -16.02 -3.43 -2.21
C ARG A 189 -15.33 -4.38 -3.20
N VAL A 190 -15.21 -5.64 -2.79
CA VAL A 190 -14.62 -6.67 -3.67
C VAL A 190 -15.49 -6.98 -4.90
N ASP A 191 -16.79 -6.73 -4.81
CA ASP A 191 -17.79 -6.96 -5.87
C ASP A 191 -17.55 -6.14 -7.14
N ILE A 192 -16.92 -4.96 -7.01
CA ILE A 192 -16.65 -4.07 -8.13
C ILE A 192 -15.26 -4.22 -8.75
N LEU A 193 -14.39 -5.03 -8.14
CA LEU A 193 -13.03 -5.22 -8.65
C LEU A 193 -13.00 -5.95 -9.98
N ASP A 194 -12.03 -5.57 -10.81
CA ASP A 194 -11.75 -6.28 -12.06
C ASP A 194 -11.21 -7.70 -11.72
N PRO A 195 -11.82 -8.76 -12.30
CA PRO A 195 -11.38 -10.13 -12.06
C PRO A 195 -9.90 -10.38 -12.39
N ALA A 196 -9.31 -9.58 -13.27
CA ALA A 196 -7.91 -9.72 -13.65
C ALA A 196 -6.95 -9.52 -12.46
N ILE A 197 -7.34 -8.69 -11.47
CA ILE A 197 -6.50 -8.44 -10.30
C ILE A 197 -6.48 -9.62 -9.32
N LEU A 198 -7.54 -10.44 -9.33
CA LEU A 198 -7.72 -11.59 -8.43
C LEU A 198 -7.20 -12.91 -9.03
N ARG A 199 -6.50 -12.86 -10.18
CA ARG A 199 -5.92 -14.06 -10.79
C ARG A 199 -4.72 -14.58 -10.00
N PRO A 200 -4.47 -15.91 -10.06
CA PRO A 200 -3.27 -16.50 -9.45
C PRO A 200 -1.98 -15.80 -9.90
N GLY A 201 -1.08 -15.57 -8.95
CA GLY A 201 0.16 -14.82 -9.17
C GLY A 201 0.04 -13.31 -8.99
N ARG A 202 -1.17 -12.82 -8.67
CA ARG A 202 -1.48 -11.42 -8.33
C ARG A 202 -2.04 -11.36 -6.91
N PHE A 203 -3.27 -10.88 -6.71
CA PHE A 203 -3.94 -10.96 -5.40
C PHE A 203 -4.66 -12.31 -5.26
N ASP A 204 -3.89 -13.34 -5.07
CA ASP A 204 -4.35 -14.73 -5.01
C ASP A 204 -4.78 -15.17 -3.61
N ARG A 205 -4.42 -14.41 -2.57
CA ARG A 205 -4.94 -14.61 -1.21
C ARG A 205 -5.91 -13.49 -0.84
N LYS A 206 -7.09 -13.89 -0.37
CA LYS A 206 -8.12 -12.98 0.11
C LYS A 206 -8.37 -13.24 1.59
N VAL A 207 -8.17 -12.21 2.41
CA VAL A 207 -8.46 -12.21 3.85
C VAL A 207 -9.67 -11.34 4.11
N ALA A 208 -10.70 -11.93 4.71
CA ALA A 208 -11.93 -11.22 5.06
C ALA A 208 -11.80 -10.60 6.45
N VAL A 209 -11.81 -9.26 6.51
CA VAL A 209 -11.73 -8.50 7.77
C VAL A 209 -13.14 -8.06 8.16
N GLY A 210 -13.78 -8.86 8.99
CA GLY A 210 -15.16 -8.68 9.40
C GLY A 210 -15.37 -7.58 10.46
N ARG A 211 -16.63 -7.36 10.83
CA ARG A 211 -16.95 -6.55 12.03
C ARG A 211 -16.57 -7.35 13.27
N PRO A 212 -15.99 -6.70 14.31
CA PRO A 212 -15.62 -7.40 15.52
C PRO A 212 -16.86 -7.96 16.25
N ASP A 213 -16.72 -9.16 16.77
CA ASP A 213 -17.67 -9.78 17.68
C ASP A 213 -17.69 -9.08 19.05
N VAL A 214 -18.46 -9.57 20.01
CA VAL A 214 -18.54 -8.96 21.35
C VAL A 214 -17.17 -8.91 22.02
N LYS A 215 -16.42 -10.02 21.97
CA LYS A 215 -15.09 -10.12 22.56
C LYS A 215 -14.10 -9.20 21.90
N GLY A 216 -14.10 -9.14 20.56
CA GLY A 216 -13.25 -8.22 19.81
C GLY A 216 -13.53 -6.76 20.11
N ARG A 217 -14.82 -6.38 20.29
CA ARG A 217 -15.18 -5.01 20.70
C ARG A 217 -14.66 -4.66 22.09
N GLU A 218 -14.77 -5.58 23.04
CA GLU A 218 -14.22 -5.42 24.39
C GLU A 218 -12.70 -5.22 24.34
N GLU A 219 -11.98 -6.06 23.58
CA GLU A 219 -10.53 -5.93 23.40
C GLU A 219 -10.14 -4.57 22.76
N ILE A 220 -10.91 -4.11 21.75
CA ILE A 220 -10.71 -2.79 21.12
C ILE A 220 -10.90 -1.67 22.14
N LEU A 221 -11.97 -1.73 22.94
CA LEU A 221 -12.23 -0.74 24.00
C LEU A 221 -11.09 -0.72 25.01
N LYS A 222 -10.60 -1.88 25.46
CA LYS A 222 -9.46 -1.99 26.39
C LYS A 222 -8.20 -1.31 25.83
N VAL A 223 -7.94 -1.40 24.53
CA VAL A 223 -6.80 -0.69 23.90
C VAL A 223 -7.01 0.83 23.93
N HIS A 224 -8.24 1.30 23.64
CA HIS A 224 -8.55 2.72 23.58
C HIS A 224 -8.62 3.41 24.95
N VAL A 225 -8.91 2.70 26.01
CA VAL A 225 -8.97 3.25 27.38
C VAL A 225 -7.61 3.18 28.09
N LYS A 226 -6.66 2.48 27.54
CA LYS A 226 -5.32 2.35 28.14
C LYS A 226 -4.69 3.73 28.40
N GLY A 227 -4.37 4.00 29.66
CA GLY A 227 -3.82 5.28 30.10
C GLY A 227 -4.84 6.43 30.22
N LYS A 228 -6.14 6.14 30.15
CA LYS A 228 -7.21 7.12 30.40
C LYS A 228 -7.86 6.86 31.77
N PRO A 229 -8.21 7.90 32.53
CA PRO A 229 -8.99 7.73 33.76
C PRO A 229 -10.42 7.32 33.38
N LEU A 230 -10.88 6.21 33.94
CA LEU A 230 -12.26 5.75 33.82
C LEU A 230 -12.98 5.98 35.14
N ALA A 231 -14.28 6.28 35.09
CA ALA A 231 -15.12 6.30 36.25
C ALA A 231 -15.37 4.87 36.75
N GLU A 232 -15.69 4.72 38.05
CA GLU A 232 -15.86 3.40 38.69
C GLU A 232 -17.04 2.57 38.14
N ASP A 233 -17.98 3.23 37.50
CA ASP A 233 -19.20 2.65 36.93
C ASP A 233 -19.07 2.26 35.46
N VAL A 234 -17.87 2.45 34.85
CA VAL A 234 -17.63 2.09 33.43
C VAL A 234 -17.35 0.60 33.31
N ASP A 235 -18.28 -0.12 32.71
CA ASP A 235 -18.08 -1.50 32.25
C ASP A 235 -17.79 -1.52 30.75
N LEU A 236 -16.76 -2.26 30.35
CA LEU A 236 -16.33 -2.39 28.94
C LEU A 236 -16.91 -3.66 28.28
N HIS A 237 -17.71 -4.45 29.02
CA HIS A 237 -18.28 -5.69 28.50
C HIS A 237 -19.57 -5.48 27.71
#